data_0317539a0ea367eb9f843034e227df7f
#
_entry.id   0317539a0ea367eb9f843034e227df7f
#
_cell.length_a   1.000
_cell.length_b   1.000
_cell.length_c   1.000
_cell.angle_alpha   90.00
_cell.angle_beta   90.00
_cell.angle_gamma   90.00
#
_symmetry.space_group_name_H-M   'P 1'
#
loop_
_entity.id
_entity.type
_entity.pdbx_description
1 polymer ?
#
loop_
_entity_poly.entity_id
_entity_poly.type
_entity_poly.pdbx_seq_one_letter_code
_entity_poly.pdbx_strand_id
1 'polypeptide(L)'
;MTDASTRLFLIDGYALIYRAFFAMLSRPLTTSRGENTSAAWGVANFLLRLVDQHRPEYVGWVHDAGTSFRHERFPEYKATREKLDAELQQDFDRSVGRIVSLLRAFRVPLVAVDGYEADDVIATLAVRAAAQDFDVVIVSGDKDFYQLIGPRVSLLNPGRGGPAAVEEQLVTLANAHERLGVPPGQTVDYLALVGDSADNVPGVRGVGEKTAQKLLGEYGSLDAILAHAAEIETRRVREALEADADRARLSRELVTLRRDVPVEMELSLFAAQPPAWAELLPLFSELEFHSLVRTLGERAEASPAPAEAPAAYLVADSPSAVADVVRRARAAGGFVLDVESTAADPMRAELVGLSIAVGPGEAWYLPFGHRPSGDMLERTEVRNLPPLRDAALQPLASLLEDRAVPKTGHDLKNDWLVLRRAGVELAGVSFDTMIASFMIDPGKRSHALDALALEYFNVRVRAFEDVVGKGRFERSFAEVAVRDAADYCCAVSACSLRLR
;
A
#
# COMPACT_ATOMS: atom_id res chain seq x y z
N MET A 1 -20.65 21.12 24.06
CA MET A 1 -20.29 19.93 23.27
C MET A 1 -20.56 20.32 21.82
N THR A 2 -19.54 20.72 21.07
CA THR A 2 -19.68 20.95 19.63
C THR A 2 -19.96 19.58 19.01
N ASP A 3 -21.13 19.42 18.44
CA ASP A 3 -21.50 18.26 17.62
C ASP A 3 -20.37 18.11 16.56
N ALA A 4 -19.68 16.99 16.58
CA ALA A 4 -18.65 16.71 15.58
C ALA A 4 -19.39 16.53 14.25
N SER A 5 -19.29 17.54 13.37
CA SER A 5 -19.94 17.47 12.07
C SER A 5 -19.32 16.32 11.26
N THR A 6 -20.18 15.59 10.59
CA THR A 6 -19.81 14.41 9.77
C THR A 6 -19.00 14.85 8.55
N ARG A 7 -17.81 14.27 8.34
CA ARG A 7 -16.91 14.66 7.25
C ARG A 7 -16.97 13.74 6.05
N LEU A 8 -17.15 14.34 4.85
CA LEU A 8 -17.07 13.67 3.56
C LEU A 8 -15.80 14.10 2.81
N PHE A 9 -14.94 13.15 2.45
CA PHE A 9 -13.78 13.37 1.60
C PHE A 9 -14.10 13.00 0.16
N LEU A 10 -13.99 13.96 -0.78
CA LEU A 10 -14.15 13.74 -2.22
C LEU A 10 -12.78 13.89 -2.89
N ILE A 11 -12.29 12.81 -3.47
CA ILE A 11 -10.94 12.73 -4.02
C ILE A 11 -11.01 12.88 -5.53
N ASP A 12 -10.29 13.87 -6.06
CA ASP A 12 -10.03 14.04 -7.48
C ASP A 12 -9.03 12.96 -7.94
N GLY A 13 -9.56 11.92 -8.57
CA GLY A 13 -8.83 10.71 -8.86
C GLY A 13 -7.71 10.90 -9.86
N TYR A 14 -8.02 11.47 -11.01
CA TYR A 14 -7.02 11.65 -12.06
C TYR A 14 -5.94 12.66 -11.67
N ALA A 15 -6.28 13.75 -11.00
CA ALA A 15 -5.27 14.69 -10.51
C ALA A 15 -4.26 14.01 -9.56
N LEU A 16 -4.76 13.12 -8.68
CA LEU A 16 -3.89 12.38 -7.77
C LEU A 16 -3.05 11.32 -8.49
N ILE A 17 -3.64 10.60 -9.47
CA ILE A 17 -2.94 9.59 -10.28
C ILE A 17 -1.83 10.24 -11.11
N TYR A 18 -2.15 11.29 -11.86
CA TYR A 18 -1.16 12.03 -12.66
C TYR A 18 -0.02 12.54 -11.79
N ARG A 19 -0.36 13.16 -10.68
CA ARG A 19 0.63 13.65 -9.73
C ARG A 19 1.57 12.54 -9.24
N ALA A 20 1.04 11.37 -8.89
CA ALA A 20 1.82 10.23 -8.43
C ALA A 20 2.69 9.63 -9.55
N PHE A 21 2.14 9.52 -10.76
CA PHE A 21 2.84 9.01 -11.94
C PHE A 21 4.03 9.88 -12.32
N PHE A 22 3.80 11.19 -12.49
CA PHE A 22 4.85 12.14 -12.88
C PHE A 22 5.87 12.43 -11.78
N ALA A 23 5.52 12.27 -10.51
CA ALA A 23 6.46 12.48 -9.42
C ALA A 23 7.68 11.55 -9.47
N MET A 24 7.55 10.38 -10.08
CA MET A 24 8.60 9.37 -10.18
C MET A 24 8.99 9.05 -11.64
N LEU A 25 8.62 9.90 -12.60
CA LEU A 25 8.86 9.65 -14.02
C LEU A 25 10.36 9.44 -14.37
N SER A 26 11.26 10.21 -13.73
CA SER A 26 12.69 10.09 -13.96
C SER A 26 13.34 8.85 -13.32
N ARG A 27 12.68 8.25 -12.35
CA ARG A 27 13.12 7.04 -11.65
C ARG A 27 11.90 6.24 -11.19
N PRO A 28 11.23 5.56 -12.11
CA PRO A 28 10.00 4.85 -11.81
C PRO A 28 10.25 3.67 -10.86
N LEU A 29 9.27 3.39 -10.02
CA LEU A 29 9.21 2.12 -9.32
C LEU A 29 8.70 1.06 -10.28
N THR A 30 9.46 -0.01 -10.43
CA THR A 30 9.09 -1.12 -11.32
C THR A 30 9.16 -2.43 -10.58
N THR A 31 8.24 -3.34 -10.91
CA THR A 31 8.33 -4.73 -10.45
C THR A 31 9.51 -5.45 -11.12
N SER A 32 9.88 -6.61 -10.59
CA SER A 32 10.86 -7.52 -11.21
C SER A 32 10.49 -7.91 -12.66
N ARG A 33 9.21 -7.81 -13.01
CA ARG A 33 8.66 -8.07 -14.35
C ARG A 33 8.61 -6.83 -15.25
N GLY A 34 9.12 -5.68 -14.78
CA GLY A 34 9.18 -4.42 -15.53
C GLY A 34 7.88 -3.61 -15.54
N GLU A 35 6.87 -3.96 -14.73
CA GLU A 35 5.64 -3.17 -14.61
C GLU A 35 5.91 -1.89 -13.81
N ASN A 36 5.53 -0.71 -14.34
CA ASN A 36 5.62 0.56 -13.63
C ASN A 36 4.51 0.66 -12.57
N THR A 37 4.90 0.71 -11.30
CA THR A 37 3.98 0.74 -10.15
C THR A 37 4.00 2.07 -9.41
N SER A 38 4.66 3.10 -9.94
CA SER A 38 4.85 4.40 -9.30
C SER A 38 3.56 5.08 -8.88
N ALA A 39 2.56 5.13 -9.77
CA ALA A 39 1.28 5.75 -9.48
C ALA A 39 0.49 4.96 -8.43
N ALA A 40 0.45 3.63 -8.56
CA ALA A 40 -0.20 2.75 -7.60
C ALA A 40 0.42 2.87 -6.19
N TRP A 41 1.76 2.97 -6.11
CA TRP A 41 2.48 3.25 -4.87
C TRP A 41 2.07 4.58 -4.24
N GLY A 42 2.05 5.66 -5.04
CA GLY A 42 1.67 6.98 -4.58
C GLY A 42 0.24 7.04 -4.04
N VAL A 43 -0.70 6.43 -4.77
CA VAL A 43 -2.12 6.35 -4.37
C VAL A 43 -2.30 5.48 -3.13
N ALA A 44 -1.66 4.30 -3.06
CA ALA A 44 -1.75 3.43 -1.88
C ALA A 44 -1.27 4.15 -0.61
N ASN A 45 -0.12 4.84 -0.69
CA ASN A 45 0.40 5.62 0.45
C ASN A 45 -0.51 6.79 0.82
N PHE A 46 -1.12 7.45 -0.16
CA PHE A 46 -2.10 8.49 0.11
C PHE A 46 -3.32 7.94 0.85
N LEU A 47 -3.91 6.84 0.37
CA LEU A 47 -5.08 6.22 0.99
C LEU A 47 -4.80 5.73 2.42
N LEU A 48 -3.62 5.15 2.65
CA LEU A 48 -3.19 4.75 3.99
C LEU A 48 -3.09 5.95 4.93
N ARG A 49 -2.47 7.06 4.48
CA ARG A 49 -2.42 8.28 5.29
C ARG A 49 -3.81 8.88 5.53
N LEU A 50 -4.67 8.88 4.53
CA LEU A 50 -6.05 9.37 4.66
C LEU A 50 -6.78 8.61 5.77
N VAL A 51 -6.71 7.29 5.75
CA VAL A 51 -7.33 6.43 6.77
C VAL A 51 -6.73 6.67 8.16
N ASP A 52 -5.40 6.78 8.26
CA ASP A 52 -4.70 6.86 9.55
C ASP A 52 -4.81 8.25 10.20
N GLN A 53 -4.65 9.31 9.41
CA GLN A 53 -4.54 10.68 9.92
C GLN A 53 -5.88 11.40 9.93
N HIS A 54 -6.67 11.27 8.86
CA HIS A 54 -7.94 11.98 8.72
C HIS A 54 -9.14 11.19 9.21
N ARG A 55 -9.06 9.84 9.22
CA ARG A 55 -10.14 8.94 9.69
C ARG A 55 -11.48 9.35 9.11
N PRO A 56 -11.62 9.33 7.77
CA PRO A 56 -12.84 9.80 7.12
C PRO A 56 -14.04 8.98 7.56
N GLU A 57 -15.17 9.64 7.82
CA GLU A 57 -16.45 8.96 8.06
C GLU A 57 -17.11 8.62 6.73
N TYR A 58 -16.88 9.46 5.71
CA TYR A 58 -17.34 9.24 4.34
C TYR A 58 -16.21 9.58 3.37
N VAL A 59 -16.09 8.78 2.31
CA VAL A 59 -15.05 8.96 1.29
C VAL A 59 -15.57 8.57 -0.09
N GLY A 60 -15.23 9.34 -1.10
CA GLY A 60 -15.52 9.03 -2.51
C GLY A 60 -14.33 9.38 -3.39
N TRP A 61 -14.07 8.53 -4.35
CA TRP A 61 -13.05 8.72 -5.39
C TRP A 61 -13.76 9.01 -6.71
N VAL A 62 -13.41 10.11 -7.37
CA VAL A 62 -14.12 10.57 -8.57
C VAL A 62 -13.18 10.53 -9.77
N HIS A 63 -13.67 10.00 -10.90
CA HIS A 63 -12.95 9.96 -12.17
C HIS A 63 -13.68 10.75 -13.25
N ASP A 64 -12.92 11.27 -14.22
CA ASP A 64 -13.46 11.77 -15.49
C ASP A 64 -14.10 10.62 -16.28
N ALA A 65 -15.18 10.89 -16.99
CA ALA A 65 -15.82 9.93 -17.88
C ALA A 65 -16.23 10.60 -19.19
N GLY A 66 -15.53 10.20 -20.25
CA GLY A 66 -15.85 10.68 -21.60
C GLY A 66 -15.44 12.13 -21.89
N THR A 67 -16.07 12.70 -22.91
CA THR A 67 -15.81 14.06 -23.38
C THR A 67 -16.81 15.02 -22.74
N SER A 68 -16.35 16.07 -22.07
CA SER A 68 -17.22 17.03 -21.39
C SER A 68 -17.81 18.06 -22.36
N PHE A 69 -18.91 18.74 -21.94
CA PHE A 69 -19.53 19.84 -22.66
C PHE A 69 -18.54 20.97 -23.01
N ARG A 70 -17.43 21.10 -22.27
CA ARG A 70 -16.40 22.10 -22.54
C ARG A 70 -15.70 21.87 -23.87
N HIS A 71 -15.49 20.62 -24.27
CA HIS A 71 -14.93 20.29 -25.61
C HIS A 71 -15.92 20.60 -26.75
N GLU A 72 -17.22 20.42 -26.51
CA GLU A 72 -18.24 20.81 -27.51
C GLU A 72 -18.31 22.33 -27.65
N ARG A 73 -18.20 23.04 -26.54
CA ARG A 73 -18.28 24.50 -26.48
C ARG A 73 -17.02 25.18 -27.00
N PHE A 74 -15.83 24.58 -26.73
CA PHE A 74 -14.52 25.07 -27.13
C PHE A 74 -13.62 23.90 -27.50
N PRO A 75 -13.53 23.52 -28.79
CA PRO A 75 -12.76 22.34 -29.22
C PRO A 75 -11.28 22.37 -28.85
N GLU A 76 -10.71 23.56 -28.59
CA GLU A 76 -9.30 23.74 -28.18
C GLU A 76 -9.12 23.57 -26.68
N TYR A 77 -10.17 23.31 -25.90
CA TYR A 77 -10.11 23.06 -24.47
C TYR A 77 -9.21 21.83 -24.19
N LYS A 78 -8.25 22.00 -23.30
CA LYS A 78 -7.22 21.00 -22.96
C LYS A 78 -6.34 20.51 -24.15
N ALA A 79 -6.42 21.15 -25.34
CA ALA A 79 -5.68 20.71 -26.52
C ALA A 79 -4.15 20.91 -26.39
N THR A 80 -3.72 21.78 -25.49
CA THR A 80 -2.30 22.07 -25.20
C THR A 80 -1.66 21.10 -24.20
N ARG A 81 -2.45 20.21 -23.59
CA ARG A 81 -1.90 19.18 -22.68
C ARG A 81 -0.99 18.25 -23.47
N GLU A 82 0.25 18.07 -22.97
CA GLU A 82 1.19 17.11 -23.57
C GLU A 82 0.55 15.71 -23.56
N LYS A 83 0.52 15.11 -24.75
CA LYS A 83 0.10 13.71 -24.87
C LYS A 83 1.27 12.82 -24.46
N LEU A 84 0.99 11.83 -23.64
CA LEU A 84 1.94 10.79 -23.36
C LEU A 84 2.29 10.06 -24.66
N ASP A 85 3.54 9.64 -24.83
CA ASP A 85 3.87 8.71 -25.89
C ASP A 85 3.15 7.36 -25.65
N ALA A 86 3.20 6.48 -26.65
CA ALA A 86 2.42 5.23 -26.61
C ALA A 86 2.82 4.30 -25.44
N GLU A 87 4.10 4.29 -25.07
CA GLU A 87 4.62 3.45 -23.99
C GLU A 87 4.18 4.00 -22.61
N LEU A 88 4.38 5.30 -22.38
CA LEU A 88 3.94 5.97 -21.16
C LEU A 88 2.41 5.94 -21.00
N GLN A 89 1.66 6.04 -22.11
CA GLN A 89 0.20 5.93 -22.07
C GLN A 89 -0.23 4.52 -21.64
N GLN A 90 0.42 3.48 -22.17
CA GLN A 90 0.14 2.11 -21.77
C GLN A 90 0.44 1.86 -20.30
N ASP A 91 1.57 2.41 -19.81
CA ASP A 91 1.94 2.32 -18.39
C ASP A 91 0.94 3.06 -17.50
N PHE A 92 0.49 4.24 -17.93
CA PHE A 92 -0.52 5.01 -17.23
C PHE A 92 -1.85 4.24 -17.14
N ASP A 93 -2.35 3.72 -18.26
CA ASP A 93 -3.61 2.97 -18.31
C ASP A 93 -3.55 1.70 -17.45
N ARG A 94 -2.41 1.00 -17.45
CA ARG A 94 -2.17 -0.14 -16.57
C ARG A 94 -2.20 0.28 -15.09
N SER A 95 -1.56 1.40 -14.77
CA SER A 95 -1.56 1.96 -13.42
C SER A 95 -2.97 2.32 -12.95
N VAL A 96 -3.81 2.89 -13.82
CA VAL A 96 -5.24 3.15 -13.51
C VAL A 96 -5.96 1.85 -13.16
N GLY A 97 -5.76 0.78 -13.92
CA GLY A 97 -6.34 -0.54 -13.63
C GLY A 97 -5.93 -1.09 -12.26
N ARG A 98 -4.63 -0.95 -11.90
CA ARG A 98 -4.11 -1.34 -10.57
C ARG A 98 -4.72 -0.50 -9.46
N ILE A 99 -4.87 0.80 -9.67
CA ILE A 99 -5.47 1.72 -8.70
C ILE A 99 -6.95 1.39 -8.48
N VAL A 100 -7.72 1.07 -9.52
CA VAL A 100 -9.11 0.62 -9.37
C VAL A 100 -9.20 -0.64 -8.49
N SER A 101 -8.26 -1.59 -8.65
CA SER A 101 -8.18 -2.77 -7.80
C SER A 101 -7.86 -2.42 -6.33
N LEU A 102 -6.94 -1.48 -6.11
CA LEU A 102 -6.63 -0.95 -4.78
C LEU A 102 -7.84 -0.26 -4.16
N LEU A 103 -8.56 0.61 -4.88
CA LEU A 103 -9.75 1.29 -4.38
C LEU A 103 -10.82 0.30 -3.90
N ARG A 104 -11.04 -0.78 -4.64
CA ARG A 104 -11.97 -1.86 -4.23
C ARG A 104 -11.54 -2.49 -2.92
N ALA A 105 -10.25 -2.83 -2.78
CA ALA A 105 -9.73 -3.44 -1.57
C ALA A 105 -9.67 -2.45 -0.39
N PHE A 106 -9.47 -1.14 -0.65
CA PHE A 106 -9.65 -0.08 0.34
C PHE A 106 -11.12 0.21 0.66
N ARG A 107 -12.08 -0.39 -0.08
CA ARG A 107 -13.52 -0.13 0.00
C ARG A 107 -13.89 1.35 -0.19
N VAL A 108 -13.16 2.02 -1.08
CA VAL A 108 -13.44 3.39 -1.50
C VAL A 108 -14.27 3.36 -2.77
N PRO A 109 -15.52 3.88 -2.75
CA PRO A 109 -16.37 3.90 -3.94
C PRO A 109 -15.79 4.83 -5.01
N LEU A 110 -15.80 4.33 -6.25
CA LEU A 110 -15.42 5.09 -7.43
C LEU A 110 -16.69 5.60 -8.12
N VAL A 111 -16.74 6.92 -8.35
CA VAL A 111 -17.82 7.61 -9.02
C VAL A 111 -17.33 8.20 -10.34
N ALA A 112 -18.05 7.97 -11.41
CA ALA A 112 -17.81 8.57 -12.72
C ALA A 112 -19.18 8.76 -13.43
N VAL A 113 -19.35 9.87 -14.13
CA VAL A 113 -20.60 10.18 -14.85
C VAL A 113 -20.25 10.53 -16.29
N ASP A 114 -20.77 9.76 -17.24
CA ASP A 114 -20.50 9.97 -18.67
C ASP A 114 -20.84 11.39 -19.13
N GLY A 115 -19.92 12.00 -19.86
CA GLY A 115 -20.09 13.37 -20.39
C GLY A 115 -19.71 14.47 -19.40
N TYR A 116 -19.23 14.14 -18.21
CA TYR A 116 -18.82 15.10 -17.20
C TYR A 116 -17.38 14.86 -16.72
N GLU A 117 -16.70 15.94 -16.39
CA GLU A 117 -15.41 15.89 -15.74
C GLU A 117 -15.58 15.59 -14.24
N ALA A 118 -14.55 14.99 -13.64
CA ALA A 118 -14.51 14.73 -12.19
C ALA A 118 -14.81 15.99 -11.37
N ASP A 119 -14.31 17.13 -11.82
CA ASP A 119 -14.50 18.43 -11.16
C ASP A 119 -15.96 18.82 -11.03
N ASP A 120 -16.76 18.60 -12.08
CA ASP A 120 -18.22 18.90 -12.09
C ASP A 120 -18.98 17.92 -11.17
N VAL A 121 -18.58 16.64 -11.18
CA VAL A 121 -19.16 15.62 -10.29
C VAL A 121 -18.84 15.94 -8.82
N ILE A 122 -17.58 16.27 -8.52
CA ILE A 122 -17.13 16.67 -7.17
C ILE A 122 -17.89 17.92 -6.73
N ALA A 123 -17.99 18.94 -7.59
CA ALA A 123 -18.69 20.19 -7.26
C ALA A 123 -20.16 19.93 -6.93
N THR A 124 -20.82 19.06 -7.71
CA THR A 124 -22.23 18.69 -7.48
C THR A 124 -22.39 17.95 -6.15
N LEU A 125 -21.56 16.94 -5.89
CA LEU A 125 -21.59 16.16 -4.66
C LEU A 125 -21.28 17.06 -3.44
N ALA A 126 -20.26 17.92 -3.55
CA ALA A 126 -19.86 18.82 -2.46
C ALA A 126 -20.97 19.78 -2.05
N VAL A 127 -21.64 20.41 -3.03
CA VAL A 127 -22.75 21.33 -2.76
C VAL A 127 -23.94 20.61 -2.15
N ARG A 128 -24.28 19.42 -2.66
CA ARG A 128 -25.40 18.61 -2.14
C ARG A 128 -25.13 18.09 -0.72
N ALA A 129 -23.89 17.66 -0.45
CA ALA A 129 -23.50 17.20 0.89
C ALA A 129 -23.48 18.36 1.90
N ALA A 130 -22.92 19.51 1.53
CA ALA A 130 -22.92 20.69 2.37
C ALA A 130 -24.34 21.17 2.73
N ALA A 131 -25.30 21.02 1.80
CA ALA A 131 -26.71 21.31 2.04
C ALA A 131 -27.39 20.31 3.01
N GLN A 132 -26.78 19.16 3.25
CA GLN A 132 -27.21 18.14 4.23
C GLN A 132 -26.33 18.15 5.52
N ASP A 133 -25.74 19.30 5.83
CA ASP A 133 -24.95 19.57 7.00
C ASP A 133 -23.63 18.77 7.11
N PHE A 134 -23.11 18.22 6.02
CA PHE A 134 -21.77 17.60 5.99
C PHE A 134 -20.67 18.66 5.84
N ASP A 135 -19.55 18.45 6.52
CA ASP A 135 -18.31 19.15 6.22
C ASP A 135 -17.55 18.40 5.13
N VAL A 136 -17.44 19.04 3.97
CA VAL A 136 -16.83 18.44 2.78
C VAL A 136 -15.38 18.86 2.66
N VAL A 137 -14.51 17.88 2.46
CA VAL A 137 -13.09 18.07 2.17
C VAL A 137 -12.82 17.57 0.76
N ILE A 138 -12.62 18.49 -0.19
CA ILE A 138 -12.21 18.14 -1.55
C ILE A 138 -10.70 17.91 -1.54
N VAL A 139 -10.26 16.75 -2.04
CA VAL A 139 -8.84 16.40 -2.12
C VAL A 139 -8.36 16.61 -3.54
N SER A 140 -7.77 17.76 -3.81
CA SER A 140 -7.20 18.13 -5.11
C SER A 140 -6.17 19.26 -4.97
N GLY A 141 -5.26 19.37 -5.91
CA GLY A 141 -4.36 20.53 -6.09
C GLY A 141 -4.91 21.59 -7.04
N ASP A 142 -6.07 21.35 -7.64
CA ASP A 142 -6.64 22.22 -8.65
C ASP A 142 -7.21 23.51 -8.06
N LYS A 143 -6.88 24.63 -8.71
CA LYS A 143 -7.34 25.97 -8.31
C LYS A 143 -8.82 26.22 -8.63
N ASP A 144 -9.40 25.45 -9.53
CA ASP A 144 -10.79 25.61 -9.93
C ASP A 144 -11.75 25.30 -8.78
N PHE A 145 -11.35 24.40 -7.86
CA PHE A 145 -12.12 24.10 -6.65
C PHE A 145 -12.21 25.25 -5.63
N TYR A 146 -11.39 26.31 -5.77
CA TYR A 146 -11.47 27.46 -4.87
C TYR A 146 -12.83 28.14 -4.93
N GLN A 147 -13.56 28.06 -6.07
CA GLN A 147 -14.93 28.57 -6.23
C GLN A 147 -15.97 27.85 -5.36
N LEU A 148 -15.61 26.70 -4.77
CA LEU A 148 -16.50 25.92 -3.91
C LEU A 148 -16.23 26.13 -2.41
N ILE A 149 -15.09 26.75 -2.06
CA ILE A 149 -14.71 26.94 -0.68
C ILE A 149 -15.72 27.81 0.04
N GLY A 150 -16.24 27.30 1.13
CA GLY A 150 -17.31 27.91 1.90
C GLY A 150 -17.28 27.48 3.36
N PRO A 151 -18.32 27.81 4.13
CA PRO A 151 -18.37 27.46 5.56
C PRO A 151 -18.26 25.96 5.85
N ARG A 152 -18.70 25.12 4.90
CA ARG A 152 -18.71 23.64 5.01
C ARG A 152 -17.91 22.95 3.93
N VAL A 153 -17.26 23.67 3.02
CA VAL A 153 -16.44 23.10 1.96
C VAL A 153 -15.02 23.63 2.11
N SER A 154 -14.07 22.74 2.25
CA SER A 154 -12.64 23.02 2.28
C SER A 154 -11.91 22.21 1.22
N LEU A 155 -10.69 22.63 0.88
CA LEU A 155 -9.83 21.96 -0.10
C LEU A 155 -8.58 21.45 0.62
N LEU A 156 -8.30 20.17 0.48
CA LEU A 156 -7.07 19.55 0.95
C LEU A 156 -6.13 19.38 -0.25
N ASN A 157 -5.09 20.17 -0.33
CA ASN A 157 -4.02 19.94 -1.28
C ASN A 157 -3.10 18.86 -0.71
N PRO A 158 -3.10 17.64 -1.25
CA PRO A 158 -2.34 16.56 -0.69
C PRO A 158 -0.85 16.84 -0.82
N GLY A 159 -0.10 16.72 0.26
CA GLY A 159 1.34 16.86 0.29
C GLY A 159 2.04 15.91 -0.68
N ARG A 160 3.31 16.10 -0.92
CA ARG A 160 4.17 15.20 -1.71
C ARG A 160 5.30 14.71 -0.84
N GLY A 161 5.43 13.40 -0.67
CA GLY A 161 6.56 12.78 0.01
C GLY A 161 7.83 12.74 -0.86
N GLY A 162 8.94 12.32 -0.26
CA GLY A 162 10.24 12.18 -0.94
C GLY A 162 11.21 13.34 -0.67
N PRO A 163 12.34 13.41 -1.39
CA PRO A 163 13.40 14.41 -1.14
C PRO A 163 12.98 15.87 -1.31
N ALA A 164 11.91 16.13 -2.08
CA ALA A 164 11.26 17.42 -2.23
C ALA A 164 9.86 17.38 -1.62
N ALA A 165 9.79 16.97 -0.34
CA ALA A 165 8.53 16.88 0.38
C ALA A 165 7.80 18.22 0.38
N VAL A 166 6.50 18.18 0.05
CA VAL A 166 5.58 19.30 0.22
C VAL A 166 4.57 18.87 1.26
N GLU A 167 4.42 19.65 2.31
CA GLU A 167 3.42 19.37 3.34
C GLU A 167 2.00 19.47 2.77
N GLU A 168 1.11 18.70 3.36
CA GLU A 168 -0.31 18.78 3.09
C GLU A 168 -0.85 20.13 3.55
N GLN A 169 -1.67 20.78 2.71
CA GLN A 169 -2.22 22.08 3.01
C GLN A 169 -3.76 22.07 2.98
N LEU A 170 -4.37 22.35 4.10
CA LEU A 170 -5.81 22.57 4.18
C LEU A 170 -6.14 24.02 3.86
N VAL A 171 -6.97 24.23 2.84
CA VAL A 171 -7.47 25.53 2.42
C VAL A 171 -8.92 25.67 2.83
N THR A 172 -9.20 26.70 3.62
CA THR A 172 -10.51 27.06 4.14
C THR A 172 -10.85 28.50 3.79
N LEU A 173 -12.04 28.97 4.14
CA LEU A 173 -12.40 30.38 3.97
C LEU A 173 -11.38 31.37 4.58
N ALA A 174 -10.70 30.96 5.66
CA ALA A 174 -9.78 31.85 6.35
C ALA A 174 -8.51 32.15 5.53
N ASN A 175 -8.01 31.20 4.75
CA ASN A 175 -6.75 31.31 4.00
C ASN A 175 -6.90 31.14 2.47
N ALA A 176 -8.10 30.94 1.96
CA ALA A 176 -8.32 30.71 0.53
C ALA A 176 -7.83 31.87 -0.37
N HIS A 177 -7.92 33.11 0.14
CA HIS A 177 -7.49 34.31 -0.59
C HIS A 177 -5.97 34.42 -0.75
N GLU A 178 -5.17 33.73 0.05
CA GLU A 178 -3.71 33.83 0.04
C GLU A 178 -3.11 33.36 -1.29
N ARG A 179 -3.71 32.36 -1.94
CA ARG A 179 -3.18 31.79 -3.18
C ARG A 179 -3.56 32.58 -4.44
N LEU A 180 -4.82 32.96 -4.56
CA LEU A 180 -5.33 33.63 -5.76
C LEU A 180 -5.42 35.17 -5.61
N GLY A 181 -5.27 35.66 -4.38
CA GLY A 181 -5.40 37.10 -4.06
C GLY A 181 -6.83 37.63 -4.18
N VAL A 182 -7.81 36.75 -4.31
CA VAL A 182 -9.24 37.05 -4.36
C VAL A 182 -10.02 36.10 -3.45
N PRO A 183 -11.18 36.53 -2.90
CA PRO A 183 -12.02 35.63 -2.14
C PRO A 183 -12.65 34.54 -3.01
N PRO A 184 -13.05 33.39 -2.43
CA PRO A 184 -13.64 32.26 -3.17
C PRO A 184 -14.78 32.64 -4.13
N GLY A 185 -15.64 33.57 -3.73
CA GLY A 185 -16.74 34.05 -4.58
C GLY A 185 -16.32 34.78 -5.85
N GLN A 186 -15.07 35.21 -5.95
CA GLN A 186 -14.51 35.85 -7.14
C GLN A 186 -13.57 34.94 -7.96
N THR A 187 -13.38 33.69 -7.55
CA THR A 187 -12.48 32.74 -8.23
C THR A 187 -12.82 32.56 -9.71
N VAL A 188 -14.10 32.39 -10.04
CA VAL A 188 -14.55 32.18 -11.41
C VAL A 188 -14.23 33.41 -12.27
N ASP A 189 -14.53 34.62 -11.79
CA ASP A 189 -14.29 35.87 -12.52
C ASP A 189 -12.78 36.15 -12.63
N TYR A 190 -12.01 35.80 -11.61
CA TYR A 190 -10.55 35.89 -11.66
C TYR A 190 -9.95 34.99 -12.75
N LEU A 191 -10.36 33.70 -12.79
CA LEU A 191 -9.92 32.76 -13.81
C LEU A 191 -10.42 33.15 -15.22
N ALA A 192 -11.61 33.70 -15.32
CA ALA A 192 -12.14 34.24 -16.58
C ALA A 192 -11.30 35.38 -17.15
N LEU A 193 -10.72 36.22 -16.29
CA LEU A 193 -9.85 37.31 -16.69
C LEU A 193 -8.42 36.84 -17.03
N VAL A 194 -7.83 36.01 -16.16
CA VAL A 194 -6.44 35.57 -16.29
C VAL A 194 -6.29 34.45 -17.32
N GLY A 195 -7.32 33.61 -17.45
CA GLY A 195 -7.28 32.36 -18.20
C GLY A 195 -6.60 31.22 -17.44
N ASP A 196 -6.51 30.08 -18.10
CA ASP A 196 -5.79 28.92 -17.64
C ASP A 196 -5.00 28.25 -18.76
N SER A 197 -3.69 28.33 -18.70
CA SER A 197 -2.80 27.71 -19.69
C SER A 197 -2.80 26.18 -19.64
N ALA A 198 -3.08 25.57 -18.48
CA ALA A 198 -3.12 24.13 -18.33
C ALA A 198 -4.33 23.53 -19.05
N ASP A 199 -5.47 24.25 -19.03
CA ASP A 199 -6.72 23.83 -19.68
C ASP A 199 -7.00 24.58 -20.99
N ASN A 200 -6.03 25.38 -21.42
CA ASN A 200 -6.15 26.20 -22.62
C ASN A 200 -7.35 27.17 -22.57
N VAL A 201 -7.68 27.66 -21.36
CA VAL A 201 -8.71 28.70 -21.20
C VAL A 201 -8.11 30.07 -21.52
N PRO A 202 -8.68 30.79 -22.47
CA PRO A 202 -7.96 31.89 -23.08
C PRO A 202 -7.78 33.17 -22.24
N GLY A 203 -8.70 33.49 -21.32
CA GLY A 203 -8.66 34.72 -20.54
C GLY A 203 -8.76 36.01 -21.42
N VAL A 204 -8.39 37.17 -20.85
CA VAL A 204 -8.26 38.45 -21.49
C VAL A 204 -6.80 38.76 -21.78
N ARG A 205 -6.43 39.00 -23.03
CA ARG A 205 -5.04 39.22 -23.43
C ARG A 205 -4.41 40.44 -22.72
N GLY A 206 -3.32 40.20 -22.01
CA GLY A 206 -2.61 41.24 -21.29
C GLY A 206 -3.16 41.59 -19.91
N VAL A 207 -4.19 40.90 -19.45
CA VAL A 207 -4.67 40.93 -18.07
C VAL A 207 -4.06 39.75 -17.33
N GLY A 208 -3.05 40.04 -16.51
CA GLY A 208 -2.42 39.06 -15.62
C GLY A 208 -2.99 39.12 -14.21
N GLU A 209 -2.48 38.25 -13.33
CA GLU A 209 -2.96 38.05 -11.96
C GLU A 209 -3.17 39.35 -11.19
N LYS A 210 -2.14 40.21 -11.07
CA LYS A 210 -2.23 41.47 -10.31
C LYS A 210 -3.27 42.45 -10.87
N THR A 211 -3.42 42.46 -12.21
CA THR A 211 -4.42 43.31 -12.88
C THR A 211 -5.82 42.80 -12.59
N ALA A 212 -6.05 41.48 -12.69
CA ALA A 212 -7.34 40.87 -12.39
C ALA A 212 -7.73 41.07 -10.92
N GLN A 213 -6.81 40.87 -9.98
CA GLN A 213 -7.03 41.12 -8.55
C GLN A 213 -7.43 42.58 -8.28
N LYS A 214 -6.72 43.54 -8.89
CA LYS A 214 -7.06 44.98 -8.78
C LYS A 214 -8.43 45.28 -9.30
N LEU A 215 -8.74 44.81 -10.50
CA LEU A 215 -10.06 45.03 -11.15
C LEU A 215 -11.19 44.40 -10.33
N LEU A 216 -11.03 43.20 -9.86
CA LEU A 216 -12.05 42.55 -9.03
C LEU A 216 -12.22 43.20 -7.66
N GLY A 217 -11.13 43.73 -7.08
CA GLY A 217 -11.21 44.50 -5.87
C GLY A 217 -11.94 45.84 -6.04
N GLU A 218 -11.85 46.44 -7.23
CA GLU A 218 -12.46 47.74 -7.55
C GLU A 218 -13.93 47.59 -8.02
N TYR A 219 -14.21 46.65 -8.93
CA TYR A 219 -15.51 46.50 -9.59
C TYR A 219 -16.34 45.34 -9.06
N GLY A 220 -15.74 44.40 -8.32
CA GLY A 220 -16.40 43.30 -7.65
C GLY A 220 -16.69 42.05 -8.51
N SER A 221 -16.99 42.21 -9.81
CA SER A 221 -17.30 41.08 -10.71
C SER A 221 -16.85 41.33 -12.14
N LEU A 222 -16.72 40.26 -12.94
CA LEU A 222 -16.43 40.33 -14.38
C LEU A 222 -17.46 41.19 -15.14
N ASP A 223 -18.76 41.00 -14.85
CA ASP A 223 -19.81 41.78 -15.53
C ASP A 223 -19.70 43.28 -15.24
N ALA A 224 -19.39 43.66 -14.00
CA ALA A 224 -19.14 45.05 -13.64
C ALA A 224 -17.88 45.60 -14.30
N ILE A 225 -16.81 44.85 -14.36
CA ILE A 225 -15.56 45.21 -15.07
C ILE A 225 -15.84 45.47 -16.54
N LEU A 226 -16.56 44.58 -17.22
CA LEU A 226 -16.87 44.73 -18.64
C LEU A 226 -17.83 45.91 -18.90
N ALA A 227 -18.80 46.17 -18.00
CA ALA A 227 -19.72 47.30 -18.10
C ALA A 227 -19.01 48.66 -17.95
N HIS A 228 -17.96 48.72 -17.13
CA HIS A 228 -17.20 49.95 -16.88
C HIS A 228 -15.82 49.94 -17.59
N ALA A 229 -15.62 49.07 -18.59
CA ALA A 229 -14.33 48.94 -19.28
C ALA A 229 -13.83 50.29 -19.84
N ALA A 230 -14.72 51.15 -20.35
CA ALA A 230 -14.37 52.48 -20.87
C ALA A 230 -13.80 53.43 -19.83
N GLU A 231 -14.06 53.21 -18.53
CA GLU A 231 -13.63 54.07 -17.43
C GLU A 231 -12.25 53.66 -16.87
N ILE A 232 -11.73 52.53 -17.28
CA ILE A 232 -10.45 52.01 -16.81
C ILE A 232 -9.31 52.88 -17.30
N GLU A 233 -8.54 53.44 -16.36
CA GLU A 233 -7.46 54.41 -16.61
C GLU A 233 -6.37 53.83 -17.53
N THR A 234 -5.99 52.56 -17.33
CA THR A 234 -4.91 51.90 -18.09
C THR A 234 -5.42 51.59 -19.50
N ARG A 235 -5.03 52.42 -20.49
CA ARG A 235 -5.44 52.32 -21.89
C ARG A 235 -5.33 50.89 -22.44
N ARG A 236 -4.21 50.21 -22.23
CA ARG A 236 -3.97 48.84 -22.71
C ARG A 236 -4.98 47.84 -22.14
N VAL A 237 -5.30 47.96 -20.86
CA VAL A 237 -6.26 47.08 -20.17
C VAL A 237 -7.68 47.34 -20.66
N ARG A 238 -8.05 48.61 -20.82
CA ARG A 238 -9.33 49.02 -21.38
C ARG A 238 -9.55 48.44 -22.78
N GLU A 239 -8.61 48.70 -23.72
CA GLU A 239 -8.65 48.20 -25.10
C GLU A 239 -8.69 46.65 -25.13
N ALA A 240 -8.00 45.98 -24.25
CA ALA A 240 -8.04 44.52 -24.14
C ALA A 240 -9.39 43.99 -23.65
N LEU A 241 -10.00 44.63 -22.65
CA LEU A 241 -11.32 44.21 -22.12
C LEU A 241 -12.43 44.47 -23.14
N GLU A 242 -12.38 45.58 -23.86
CA GLU A 242 -13.32 45.88 -24.94
C GLU A 242 -13.21 44.89 -26.10
N ALA A 243 -11.99 44.53 -26.50
CA ALA A 243 -11.71 43.60 -27.60
C ALA A 243 -12.01 42.14 -27.26
N ASP A 244 -11.73 41.72 -26.01
CA ASP A 244 -11.81 40.32 -25.57
C ASP A 244 -13.05 40.06 -24.65
N ALA A 245 -14.06 40.93 -24.63
CA ALA A 245 -15.23 40.78 -23.76
C ALA A 245 -15.94 39.42 -23.91
N ASP A 246 -16.17 38.97 -25.14
CA ASP A 246 -16.79 37.68 -25.41
C ASP A 246 -15.89 36.51 -25.05
N ARG A 247 -14.59 36.70 -25.20
CA ARG A 247 -13.58 35.74 -24.79
C ARG A 247 -13.52 35.57 -23.27
N ALA A 248 -13.65 36.66 -22.51
CA ALA A 248 -13.77 36.62 -21.06
C ALA A 248 -15.03 35.88 -20.60
N ARG A 249 -16.18 36.11 -21.29
CA ARG A 249 -17.43 35.36 -21.01
C ARG A 249 -17.30 33.88 -21.31
N LEU A 250 -16.69 33.53 -22.44
CA LEU A 250 -16.38 32.13 -22.78
C LEU A 250 -15.48 31.51 -21.71
N SER A 251 -14.41 32.20 -21.31
CA SER A 251 -13.51 31.70 -20.25
C SER A 251 -14.25 31.47 -18.94
N ARG A 252 -15.17 32.38 -18.56
CA ARG A 252 -16.00 32.20 -17.37
C ARG A 252 -16.88 30.94 -17.48
N GLU A 253 -17.48 30.70 -18.65
CA GLU A 253 -18.29 29.49 -18.89
C GLU A 253 -17.42 28.21 -18.71
N LEU A 254 -16.22 28.20 -19.27
CA LEU A 254 -15.32 27.06 -19.22
C LEU A 254 -14.80 26.74 -17.82
N VAL A 255 -14.47 27.76 -16.99
CA VAL A 255 -13.95 27.55 -15.63
C VAL A 255 -15.04 27.38 -14.58
N THR A 256 -16.32 27.62 -14.93
CA THR A 256 -17.41 27.43 -13.98
C THR A 256 -17.72 25.95 -13.84
N LEU A 257 -17.59 25.43 -12.62
CA LEU A 257 -17.94 24.05 -12.31
C LEU A 257 -19.46 23.86 -12.28
N ARG A 258 -19.93 22.80 -12.93
CA ARG A 258 -21.35 22.40 -12.88
C ARG A 258 -21.68 21.86 -11.49
N ARG A 259 -22.88 22.19 -11.01
CA ARG A 259 -23.37 21.77 -9.68
C ARG A 259 -24.68 21.00 -9.77
N ASP A 260 -25.03 20.60 -10.99
CA ASP A 260 -26.31 19.99 -11.38
C ASP A 260 -26.11 18.67 -12.15
N VAL A 261 -24.92 18.05 -12.04
CA VAL A 261 -24.63 16.76 -12.67
C VAL A 261 -25.65 15.70 -12.20
N PRO A 262 -26.19 14.86 -13.12
CA PRO A 262 -27.13 13.80 -12.77
C PRO A 262 -26.44 12.61 -12.09
N VAL A 263 -25.77 12.86 -10.98
CA VAL A 263 -25.14 11.85 -10.14
C VAL A 263 -26.06 11.48 -9.01
N GLU A 264 -26.23 10.18 -8.77
CA GLU A 264 -26.92 9.69 -7.58
C GLU A 264 -26.07 9.95 -6.35
N MET A 265 -26.68 10.58 -5.35
CA MET A 265 -26.02 10.85 -4.08
C MET A 265 -26.74 10.12 -2.96
N GLU A 266 -26.49 8.82 -2.86
CA GLU A 266 -26.84 8.06 -1.68
C GLU A 266 -25.65 8.06 -0.73
N LEU A 267 -25.71 8.87 0.33
CA LEU A 267 -24.60 9.05 1.28
C LEU A 267 -24.11 7.73 1.90
N SER A 268 -24.99 6.75 2.05
CA SER A 268 -24.65 5.41 2.54
C SER A 268 -23.55 4.73 1.69
N LEU A 269 -23.49 5.02 0.38
CA LEU A 269 -22.48 4.48 -0.53
C LEU A 269 -21.08 5.02 -0.23
N PHE A 270 -20.99 6.21 0.34
CA PHE A 270 -19.73 6.86 0.69
C PHE A 270 -19.27 6.55 2.10
N ALA A 271 -20.07 5.85 2.91
CA ALA A 271 -19.69 5.51 4.28
C ALA A 271 -18.36 4.73 4.29
N ALA A 272 -17.35 5.30 4.98
CA ALA A 272 -16.03 4.71 5.03
C ALA A 272 -16.08 3.36 5.77
N GLN A 273 -15.51 2.35 5.14
CA GLN A 273 -15.39 1.02 5.70
C GLN A 273 -13.93 0.69 5.98
N PRO A 274 -13.64 -0.14 6.97
CA PRO A 274 -12.28 -0.65 7.15
C PRO A 274 -11.79 -1.33 5.86
N PRO A 275 -10.53 -1.08 5.46
CA PRO A 275 -9.94 -1.73 4.30
C PRO A 275 -10.00 -3.26 4.40
N ALA A 276 -10.21 -3.93 3.28
CA ALA A 276 -10.14 -5.39 3.19
C ALA A 276 -8.67 -5.83 3.16
N TRP A 277 -8.04 -5.91 4.34
CA TRP A 277 -6.61 -6.22 4.47
C TRP A 277 -6.23 -7.54 3.80
N ALA A 278 -7.10 -8.55 3.86
CA ALA A 278 -6.91 -9.84 3.19
C ALA A 278 -6.84 -9.74 1.66
N GLU A 279 -7.43 -8.70 1.05
CA GLU A 279 -7.37 -8.43 -0.38
C GLU A 279 -6.21 -7.49 -0.73
N LEU A 280 -5.87 -6.54 0.17
CA LEU A 280 -4.79 -5.57 -0.04
C LEU A 280 -3.41 -6.20 0.00
N LEU A 281 -3.16 -7.13 0.92
CA LEU A 281 -1.84 -7.76 1.07
C LEU A 281 -1.40 -8.51 -0.19
N PRO A 282 -2.22 -9.35 -0.85
CA PRO A 282 -1.88 -9.96 -2.13
C PRO A 282 -1.60 -8.93 -3.23
N LEU A 283 -2.40 -7.86 -3.31
CA LEU A 283 -2.19 -6.80 -4.30
C LEU A 283 -0.86 -6.08 -4.07
N PHE A 284 -0.51 -5.75 -2.82
CA PHE A 284 0.77 -5.13 -2.50
C PHE A 284 1.95 -6.07 -2.76
N SER A 285 1.78 -7.38 -2.54
CA SER A 285 2.79 -8.38 -2.88
C SER A 285 3.00 -8.49 -4.37
N GLU A 286 1.92 -8.52 -5.16
CA GLU A 286 1.97 -8.56 -6.63
C GLU A 286 2.65 -7.30 -7.21
N LEU A 287 2.40 -6.12 -6.60
CA LEU A 287 2.99 -4.85 -6.97
C LEU A 287 4.39 -4.63 -6.37
N GLU A 288 4.91 -5.61 -5.63
CA GLU A 288 6.22 -5.59 -4.94
C GLU A 288 6.38 -4.42 -3.96
N PHE A 289 5.30 -4.03 -3.28
CA PHE A 289 5.31 -2.99 -2.25
C PHE A 289 5.78 -3.54 -0.90
N HIS A 290 6.98 -4.10 -0.86
CA HIS A 290 7.52 -4.84 0.30
C HIS A 290 7.46 -4.07 1.63
N SER A 291 7.67 -2.75 1.60
CA SER A 291 7.57 -1.94 2.81
C SER A 291 6.14 -1.85 3.34
N LEU A 292 5.13 -1.75 2.46
CA LEU A 292 3.73 -1.74 2.84
C LEU A 292 3.28 -3.10 3.35
N VAL A 293 3.68 -4.17 2.67
CA VAL A 293 3.41 -5.56 3.10
C VAL A 293 3.93 -5.79 4.52
N ARG A 294 5.17 -5.37 4.81
CA ARG A 294 5.77 -5.51 6.15
C ARG A 294 5.00 -4.70 7.19
N THR A 295 4.73 -3.43 6.94
CA THR A 295 4.06 -2.52 7.90
C THR A 295 2.61 -2.92 8.16
N LEU A 296 1.92 -3.45 7.15
CA LEU A 296 0.50 -3.78 7.24
C LEU A 296 0.25 -5.23 7.65
N GLY A 297 1.23 -6.13 7.48
CA GLY A 297 1.18 -7.47 8.06
C GLY A 297 0.94 -7.43 9.56
N GLU A 298 1.54 -6.46 10.27
CA GLU A 298 1.32 -6.22 11.70
C GLU A 298 -0.14 -5.80 12.02
N ARG A 299 -0.82 -5.11 11.10
CA ARG A 299 -2.21 -4.66 11.27
C ARG A 299 -3.23 -5.75 10.89
N ALA A 300 -2.89 -6.61 9.95
CA ALA A 300 -3.75 -7.73 9.53
C ALA A 300 -3.88 -8.78 10.64
N GLU A 301 -2.87 -8.95 11.47
CA GLU A 301 -2.90 -9.82 12.65
C GLU A 301 -3.89 -9.32 13.73
N ALA A 302 -4.19 -8.01 13.76
CA ALA A 302 -5.19 -7.43 14.68
C ALA A 302 -6.64 -7.63 14.20
N SER A 303 -6.85 -8.09 12.94
CA SER A 303 -8.17 -8.41 12.40
C SER A 303 -8.27 -9.92 12.25
N PRO A 304 -9.32 -10.61 12.77
CA PRO A 304 -9.39 -12.05 12.70
C PRO A 304 -9.52 -12.49 11.24
N ALA A 305 -8.37 -12.89 10.63
CA ALA A 305 -8.41 -13.76 9.47
C ALA A 305 -9.07 -15.08 9.88
N PRO A 306 -9.80 -15.77 8.98
CA PRO A 306 -10.25 -17.12 9.28
C PRO A 306 -9.01 -17.95 9.61
N ALA A 307 -8.83 -18.27 10.87
CA ALA A 307 -7.77 -19.11 11.35
C ALA A 307 -7.88 -20.46 10.62
N GLU A 308 -6.92 -20.80 9.78
CA GLU A 308 -6.60 -22.21 9.61
C GLU A 308 -6.44 -22.76 11.04
N ALA A 309 -7.19 -23.83 11.35
CA ALA A 309 -7.18 -24.44 12.68
C ALA A 309 -5.71 -24.57 13.12
N PRO A 310 -5.35 -24.16 14.36
CA PRO A 310 -3.99 -24.21 14.80
C PRO A 310 -3.48 -25.64 14.64
N ALA A 311 -2.54 -25.82 13.73
CA ALA A 311 -1.87 -27.11 13.58
C ALA A 311 -1.25 -27.43 14.94
N ALA A 312 -1.68 -28.53 15.56
CA ALA A 312 -1.16 -28.94 16.83
C ALA A 312 0.24 -29.53 16.60
N TYR A 313 1.23 -28.66 16.56
CA TYR A 313 2.61 -29.08 16.47
C TYR A 313 3.01 -29.90 17.72
N LEU A 314 3.63 -31.04 17.50
CA LEU A 314 3.92 -32.01 18.53
C LEU A 314 5.41 -32.00 18.90
N VAL A 315 5.71 -32.20 20.18
CA VAL A 315 7.07 -32.39 20.65
C VAL A 315 7.31 -33.90 20.81
N ALA A 316 8.36 -34.39 20.15
CA ALA A 316 8.83 -35.78 20.29
C ALA A 316 10.06 -35.80 21.21
N ASP A 317 9.86 -35.81 22.53
CA ASP A 317 10.85 -35.73 23.59
C ASP A 317 11.26 -37.10 24.18
N SER A 318 10.84 -38.18 23.53
CA SER A 318 11.20 -39.54 23.95
C SER A 318 11.57 -40.44 22.77
N PRO A 319 12.42 -41.46 22.95
CA PRO A 319 12.78 -42.39 21.88
C PRO A 319 11.60 -43.10 21.23
N SER A 320 10.55 -43.37 21.99
CA SER A 320 9.33 -43.99 21.45
C SER A 320 8.55 -43.03 20.54
N ALA A 321 8.42 -41.72 20.90
CA ALA A 321 7.82 -40.71 20.06
C ALA A 321 8.66 -40.49 18.79
N VAL A 322 9.98 -40.47 18.89
CA VAL A 322 10.88 -40.37 17.72
C VAL A 322 10.72 -41.56 16.78
N ALA A 323 10.55 -42.77 17.30
CA ALA A 323 10.31 -43.97 16.47
C ALA A 323 8.99 -43.83 15.67
N ASP A 324 7.96 -43.22 16.26
CA ASP A 324 6.70 -42.92 15.55
C ASP A 324 6.88 -41.91 14.44
N VAL A 325 7.63 -40.83 14.66
CA VAL A 325 7.99 -39.83 13.62
C VAL A 325 8.74 -40.52 12.48
N VAL A 326 9.75 -41.35 12.79
CA VAL A 326 10.51 -42.08 11.77
C VAL A 326 9.63 -42.99 10.92
N ARG A 327 8.69 -43.70 11.55
CA ARG A 327 7.74 -44.58 10.83
C ARG A 327 6.86 -43.75 9.87
N ARG A 328 6.33 -42.60 10.32
CA ARG A 328 5.52 -41.69 9.49
C ARG A 328 6.33 -41.08 8.34
N ALA A 329 7.55 -40.61 8.58
CA ALA A 329 8.42 -40.09 7.55
C ALA A 329 8.74 -41.11 6.46
N ARG A 330 8.97 -42.38 6.83
CA ARG A 330 9.15 -43.48 5.86
C ARG A 330 7.86 -43.79 5.10
N ALA A 331 6.72 -43.81 5.77
CA ALA A 331 5.44 -44.06 5.14
C ALA A 331 5.02 -42.97 4.14
N ALA A 332 5.39 -41.71 4.40
CA ALA A 332 5.17 -40.57 3.51
C ALA A 332 6.09 -40.57 2.28
N GLY A 333 7.11 -41.42 2.25
CA GLY A 333 8.07 -41.52 1.14
C GLY A 333 9.03 -40.32 1.03
N GLY A 334 9.12 -39.48 2.05
CA GLY A 334 9.97 -38.30 2.13
C GLY A 334 9.48 -37.33 3.20
N PHE A 335 10.30 -36.38 3.59
CA PHE A 335 9.95 -35.39 4.62
C PHE A 335 10.71 -34.08 4.47
N VAL A 336 10.19 -33.05 5.11
CA VAL A 336 10.90 -31.77 5.28
C VAL A 336 11.67 -31.81 6.60
N LEU A 337 12.87 -31.28 6.55
CA LEU A 337 13.82 -31.17 7.66
C LEU A 337 14.16 -29.70 7.87
N ASP A 338 14.31 -29.29 9.14
CA ASP A 338 14.87 -28.03 9.56
C ASP A 338 15.63 -28.23 10.87
N VAL A 339 16.80 -27.58 11.04
CA VAL A 339 17.73 -27.80 12.13
C VAL A 339 18.09 -26.50 12.81
N GLU A 340 17.86 -26.45 14.12
CA GLU A 340 18.23 -25.31 14.96
C GLU A 340 19.48 -25.60 15.80
N SER A 341 20.30 -24.56 15.96
CA SER A 341 21.61 -24.68 16.59
C SER A 341 21.92 -23.52 17.53
N THR A 342 23.01 -23.68 18.31
CA THR A 342 23.43 -22.70 19.30
C THR A 342 24.04 -21.42 18.72
N ALA A 343 24.43 -21.40 17.45
CA ALA A 343 25.13 -20.29 16.81
C ALA A 343 24.91 -20.27 15.30
N ALA A 344 24.99 -19.09 14.70
CA ALA A 344 24.86 -18.89 13.27
C ALA A 344 25.99 -19.53 12.42
N ASP A 345 27.21 -19.71 13.00
CA ASP A 345 28.29 -20.40 12.32
C ASP A 345 28.15 -21.92 12.52
N PRO A 346 27.70 -22.67 11.49
CA PRO A 346 27.47 -24.11 11.61
C PRO A 346 28.74 -24.94 11.96
N MET A 347 29.91 -24.37 11.72
CA MET A 347 31.18 -25.04 12.05
C MET A 347 31.49 -24.99 13.55
N ARG A 348 30.81 -24.15 14.31
CA ARG A 348 30.94 -23.99 15.77
C ARG A 348 29.69 -24.36 16.54
N ALA A 349 28.57 -24.42 15.81
CA ALA A 349 27.25 -24.65 16.37
C ALA A 349 27.08 -26.07 16.92
N GLU A 350 26.31 -26.19 17.99
CA GLU A 350 25.83 -27.45 18.56
C GLU A 350 24.35 -27.61 18.23
N LEU A 351 23.89 -28.83 17.99
CA LEU A 351 22.50 -29.14 17.70
C LEU A 351 21.61 -28.79 18.90
N VAL A 352 20.58 -27.98 18.71
CA VAL A 352 19.58 -27.66 19.73
C VAL A 352 18.26 -28.39 19.47
N GLY A 353 17.83 -28.44 18.25
CA GLY A 353 16.57 -29.08 17.85
C GLY A 353 16.51 -29.42 16.38
N LEU A 354 15.56 -30.30 16.07
CA LEU A 354 15.26 -30.77 14.72
C LEU A 354 13.78 -30.78 14.53
N SER A 355 13.27 -30.23 13.43
CA SER A 355 11.86 -30.42 13.05
C SER A 355 11.72 -31.30 11.81
N ILE A 356 10.65 -32.12 11.82
CA ILE A 356 10.28 -33.01 10.69
C ILE A 356 8.82 -32.76 10.35
N ALA A 357 8.52 -32.46 9.08
CA ALA A 357 7.15 -32.37 8.56
C ALA A 357 6.95 -33.36 7.41
N VAL A 358 5.82 -34.07 7.40
CA VAL A 358 5.50 -35.06 6.39
C VAL A 358 4.24 -34.74 5.57
N GLY A 359 3.42 -33.83 6.07
CA GLY A 359 2.16 -33.43 5.43
C GLY A 359 1.58 -32.17 6.08
N PRO A 360 0.49 -31.61 5.51
CA PRO A 360 -0.22 -30.48 6.10
C PRO A 360 -0.69 -30.79 7.52
N GLY A 361 -0.28 -29.98 8.51
CA GLY A 361 -0.62 -30.18 9.93
C GLY A 361 0.13 -31.33 10.62
N GLU A 362 1.02 -32.04 9.94
CA GLU A 362 1.82 -33.14 10.51
C GLU A 362 3.28 -32.75 10.62
N ALA A 363 3.65 -32.09 11.73
CA ALA A 363 5.01 -31.69 12.02
C ALA A 363 5.38 -31.96 13.50
N TRP A 364 6.61 -32.34 13.74
CA TRP A 364 7.16 -32.68 15.06
C TRP A 364 8.47 -31.96 15.28
N TYR A 365 8.66 -31.50 16.52
CA TYR A 365 9.91 -30.96 17.01
C TYR A 365 10.60 -31.96 17.94
N LEU A 366 11.90 -32.17 17.73
CA LEU A 366 12.75 -33.11 18.47
C LEU A 366 13.81 -32.28 19.23
N PRO A 367 13.70 -32.11 20.57
CA PRO A 367 14.65 -31.30 21.37
C PRO A 367 15.90 -32.07 21.73
N PHE A 368 17.11 -31.48 21.54
CA PHE A 368 18.40 -32.09 21.86
C PHE A 368 19.26 -31.25 22.82
N GLY A 369 19.35 -29.94 22.60
CA GLY A 369 20.31 -29.08 23.29
C GLY A 369 19.71 -27.92 24.05
N HIS A 370 18.40 -27.98 24.41
CA HIS A 370 17.79 -26.94 25.21
C HIS A 370 18.33 -26.83 26.62
N ARG A 371 18.40 -25.61 27.11
CA ARG A 371 18.87 -25.29 28.46
C ARG A 371 17.74 -24.63 29.24
N PRO A 372 17.64 -24.83 30.58
CA PRO A 372 16.66 -24.13 31.37
C PRO A 372 16.86 -22.61 31.28
N SER A 373 15.80 -21.87 30.90
CA SER A 373 15.80 -20.41 30.93
C SER A 373 15.01 -19.90 32.14
N GLY A 374 15.48 -18.81 32.77
CA GLY A 374 14.80 -18.14 33.87
C GLY A 374 15.52 -18.24 35.22
N ASP A 375 15.06 -17.39 36.18
CA ASP A 375 15.56 -17.37 37.55
C ASP A 375 15.27 -18.68 38.28
N MET A 376 16.08 -18.97 39.31
CA MET A 376 16.05 -20.25 40.06
C MET A 376 14.68 -20.68 40.62
N LEU A 377 13.69 -19.79 40.63
CA LEU A 377 12.32 -20.02 41.12
C LEU A 377 11.29 -20.47 40.06
N GLU A 378 11.62 -20.34 38.75
CA GLU A 378 10.73 -20.70 37.64
C GLU A 378 11.37 -21.70 36.63
N ARG A 379 12.23 -22.59 37.09
CA ARG A 379 12.87 -23.60 36.22
C ARG A 379 11.83 -24.55 35.65
N THR A 380 11.46 -24.39 34.39
CA THR A 380 10.73 -25.39 33.63
C THR A 380 11.64 -26.59 33.38
N GLU A 381 11.19 -27.80 33.68
CA GLU A 381 11.90 -29.03 33.42
C GLU A 381 12.07 -29.20 31.90
N VAL A 382 13.32 -29.15 31.40
CA VAL A 382 13.64 -29.33 29.98
C VAL A 382 13.95 -30.81 29.73
N ARG A 383 13.15 -31.47 28.89
CA ARG A 383 13.43 -32.82 28.42
C ARG A 383 14.07 -32.76 27.04
N ASN A 384 15.37 -33.06 27.02
CA ASN A 384 16.11 -33.28 25.78
C ASN A 384 16.17 -34.77 25.45
N LEU A 385 16.23 -35.07 24.17
CA LEU A 385 16.59 -36.40 23.67
C LEU A 385 18.07 -36.68 23.93
N PRO A 386 18.46 -37.95 23.98
CA PRO A 386 19.89 -38.31 24.04
C PRO A 386 20.59 -37.86 22.71
N PRO A 387 21.93 -37.85 22.67
CA PRO A 387 22.66 -37.51 21.45
C PRO A 387 22.20 -38.33 20.23
N LEU A 388 22.21 -37.75 19.02
CA LEU A 388 21.74 -38.41 17.80
C LEU A 388 22.35 -39.79 17.52
N ARG A 389 23.59 -40.03 18.01
CA ARG A 389 24.26 -41.31 17.86
C ARG A 389 24.00 -42.32 19.01
N ASP A 390 23.13 -41.94 19.95
CA ASP A 390 22.70 -42.89 20.97
C ASP A 390 21.94 -44.07 20.35
N ALA A 391 22.12 -45.25 20.90
CA ALA A 391 21.47 -46.48 20.41
C ALA A 391 19.93 -46.37 20.39
N ALA A 392 19.36 -45.59 21.32
CA ALA A 392 17.91 -45.37 21.39
C ALA A 392 17.39 -44.56 20.21
N LEU A 393 18.24 -43.77 19.53
CA LEU A 393 17.88 -42.94 18.36
C LEU A 393 18.45 -43.48 17.04
N GLN A 394 18.99 -44.71 17.03
CA GLN A 394 19.49 -45.33 15.79
C GLN A 394 18.50 -45.32 14.62
N PRO A 395 17.17 -45.52 14.82
CA PRO A 395 16.19 -45.40 13.73
C PRO A 395 16.18 -44.01 13.10
N LEU A 396 16.32 -42.93 13.89
CA LEU A 396 16.35 -41.54 13.37
C LEU A 396 17.66 -41.28 12.61
N ALA A 397 18.80 -41.66 13.16
CA ALA A 397 20.09 -41.54 12.47
C ALA A 397 20.06 -42.30 11.13
N SER A 398 19.54 -43.53 11.10
CA SER A 398 19.38 -44.30 9.87
C SER A 398 18.42 -43.65 8.87
N LEU A 399 17.35 -42.97 9.30
CA LEU A 399 16.43 -42.24 8.44
C LEU A 399 17.14 -41.02 7.78
N LEU A 400 17.92 -40.27 8.55
CA LEU A 400 18.65 -39.10 8.06
C LEU A 400 19.75 -39.49 7.05
N GLU A 401 20.39 -40.62 7.26
CA GLU A 401 21.48 -41.14 6.41
C GLU A 401 20.97 -41.96 5.21
N ASP A 402 19.67 -42.26 5.13
CA ASP A 402 19.08 -43.07 4.07
C ASP A 402 18.95 -42.27 2.77
N ARG A 403 19.71 -42.62 1.74
CA ARG A 403 19.68 -41.98 0.41
C ARG A 403 18.38 -42.24 -0.36
N ALA A 404 17.66 -43.29 -0.03
CA ALA A 404 16.43 -43.64 -0.72
C ALA A 404 15.21 -42.82 -0.21
N VAL A 405 15.33 -42.16 0.95
CA VAL A 405 14.29 -41.31 1.50
C VAL A 405 14.57 -39.85 1.15
N PRO A 406 13.79 -39.19 0.28
CA PRO A 406 13.98 -37.80 -0.09
C PRO A 406 13.84 -36.84 1.08
N LYS A 407 14.75 -35.90 1.23
CA LYS A 407 14.69 -34.79 2.19
C LYS A 407 14.55 -33.47 1.45
N THR A 408 13.68 -32.64 1.94
CA THR A 408 13.47 -31.25 1.53
C THR A 408 13.74 -30.33 2.71
N GLY A 409 14.15 -29.10 2.47
CA GLY A 409 14.31 -28.08 3.50
C GLY A 409 14.56 -26.71 2.93
N HIS A 410 14.98 -25.79 3.80
CA HIS A 410 15.37 -24.43 3.45
C HIS A 410 16.75 -24.15 4.01
N ASP A 411 17.76 -23.88 3.17
CA ASP A 411 19.19 -23.79 3.54
C ASP A 411 19.75 -25.09 4.12
N LEU A 412 19.44 -26.21 3.49
CA LEU A 412 19.87 -27.55 3.92
C LEU A 412 21.40 -27.71 4.02
N LYS A 413 22.18 -26.85 3.41
CA LYS A 413 23.64 -26.83 3.56
C LYS A 413 24.04 -26.54 5.00
N ASN A 414 23.37 -25.58 5.65
CA ASN A 414 23.59 -25.26 7.05
C ASN A 414 23.21 -26.42 7.95
N ASP A 415 22.04 -26.99 7.74
CA ASP A 415 21.51 -28.15 8.48
C ASP A 415 22.44 -29.36 8.37
N TRP A 416 22.93 -29.65 7.17
CA TRP A 416 23.86 -30.71 6.93
C TRP A 416 25.14 -30.57 7.74
N LEU A 417 25.71 -29.36 7.81
CA LEU A 417 26.92 -29.11 8.57
C LEU A 417 26.71 -29.32 10.09
N VAL A 418 25.60 -28.87 10.63
CA VAL A 418 25.24 -29.06 12.06
C VAL A 418 25.02 -30.54 12.36
N LEU A 419 24.25 -31.27 11.51
CA LEU A 419 24.04 -32.70 11.68
C LEU A 419 25.33 -33.52 11.59
N ARG A 420 26.22 -33.15 10.66
CA ARG A 420 27.54 -33.80 10.53
C ARG A 420 28.38 -33.62 11.79
N ARG A 421 28.34 -32.45 12.42
CA ARG A 421 29.01 -32.25 13.72
C ARG A 421 28.36 -33.05 14.83
N ALA A 422 27.05 -33.25 14.80
CA ALA A 422 26.33 -34.14 15.70
C ALA A 422 26.58 -35.64 15.40
N GLY A 423 27.41 -35.93 14.39
CA GLY A 423 27.85 -37.28 14.02
C GLY A 423 26.97 -37.99 12.98
N VAL A 424 26.00 -37.31 12.34
CA VAL A 424 25.08 -37.89 11.34
C VAL A 424 25.33 -37.27 9.96
N GLU A 425 25.57 -38.12 8.96
CA GLU A 425 25.77 -37.68 7.58
C GLU A 425 24.44 -37.64 6.84
N LEU A 426 23.87 -36.44 6.66
CA LEU A 426 22.62 -36.25 5.95
C LEU A 426 22.76 -36.72 4.49
N ALA A 427 21.87 -37.62 4.07
CA ALA A 427 21.85 -38.13 2.70
C ALA A 427 20.43 -38.09 2.09
N GLY A 428 20.32 -38.17 0.77
CA GLY A 428 19.02 -38.14 0.09
C GLY A 428 18.41 -36.74 0.04
N VAL A 429 19.20 -35.66 0.14
CA VAL A 429 18.73 -34.30 -0.12
C VAL A 429 18.21 -34.22 -1.55
N SER A 430 16.96 -33.84 -1.73
CA SER A 430 16.27 -33.81 -3.02
C SER A 430 15.83 -32.42 -3.45
N PHE A 431 15.53 -31.53 -2.50
CA PHE A 431 15.06 -30.20 -2.82
C PHE A 431 15.39 -29.21 -1.70
N ASP A 432 15.87 -28.04 -2.08
CA ASP A 432 16.15 -26.92 -1.18
C ASP A 432 15.39 -25.70 -1.67
N THR A 433 14.45 -25.19 -0.88
CA THR A 433 13.56 -24.10 -1.27
C THR A 433 14.28 -22.76 -1.42
N MET A 434 15.39 -22.53 -0.67
CA MET A 434 16.22 -21.35 -0.82
C MET A 434 16.99 -21.36 -2.16
N ILE A 435 17.61 -22.50 -2.48
CA ILE A 435 18.31 -22.68 -3.77
C ILE A 435 17.33 -22.58 -4.93
N ALA A 436 16.16 -23.21 -4.84
CA ALA A 436 15.12 -23.12 -5.85
C ALA A 436 14.68 -21.66 -6.09
N SER A 437 14.44 -20.91 -5.03
CA SER A 437 14.11 -19.48 -5.14
C SER A 437 15.22 -18.69 -5.81
N PHE A 438 16.49 -18.94 -5.46
CA PHE A 438 17.64 -18.28 -6.09
C PHE A 438 17.76 -18.65 -7.58
N MET A 439 17.47 -19.88 -7.96
CA MET A 439 17.52 -20.31 -9.35
C MET A 439 16.39 -19.70 -10.20
N ILE A 440 15.23 -19.44 -9.60
CA ILE A 440 14.07 -18.79 -10.28
C ILE A 440 14.35 -17.31 -10.48
N ASP A 441 14.82 -16.62 -9.46
CA ASP A 441 15.09 -15.18 -9.49
C ASP A 441 16.33 -14.81 -8.65
N PRO A 442 17.53 -14.82 -9.27
CA PRO A 442 18.77 -14.46 -8.57
C PRO A 442 18.85 -13.00 -8.12
N GLY A 443 18.02 -12.14 -8.71
CA GLY A 443 17.96 -10.70 -8.40
C GLY A 443 17.08 -10.35 -7.20
N LYS A 444 16.38 -11.32 -6.65
CA LYS A 444 15.50 -11.15 -5.50
C LYS A 444 16.27 -10.64 -4.27
N ARG A 445 15.67 -9.69 -3.53
CA ARG A 445 16.31 -9.08 -2.36
C ARG A 445 16.51 -10.04 -1.18
N SER A 446 15.66 -11.03 -1.06
CA SER A 446 15.71 -12.02 0.01
C SER A 446 15.20 -13.36 -0.48
N HIS A 447 15.90 -14.42 -0.14
CA HIS A 447 15.51 -15.80 -0.33
C HIS A 447 15.17 -16.47 1.01
N ALA A 448 15.04 -15.69 2.09
CA ALA A 448 14.67 -16.20 3.41
C ALA A 448 13.22 -16.72 3.41
N LEU A 449 12.97 -17.74 4.23
CA LEU A 449 11.72 -18.47 4.23
C LEU A 449 10.49 -17.60 4.56
N ASP A 450 10.64 -16.68 5.50
CA ASP A 450 9.61 -15.72 5.89
C ASP A 450 9.22 -14.80 4.73
N ALA A 451 10.20 -14.33 3.94
CA ALA A 451 9.96 -13.55 2.75
C ALA A 451 9.23 -14.36 1.66
N LEU A 452 9.66 -15.61 1.45
CA LEU A 452 9.02 -16.51 0.47
C LEU A 452 7.60 -16.92 0.90
N ALA A 453 7.38 -17.20 2.18
CA ALA A 453 6.07 -17.53 2.73
C ALA A 453 5.08 -16.38 2.52
N LEU A 454 5.54 -15.17 2.75
CA LEU A 454 4.73 -13.97 2.55
C LEU A 454 4.42 -13.76 1.07
N GLU A 455 5.44 -13.92 0.20
CA GLU A 455 5.30 -13.70 -1.23
C GLU A 455 4.36 -14.71 -1.91
N TYR A 456 4.56 -16.02 -1.63
CA TYR A 456 3.84 -17.06 -2.36
C TYR A 456 2.49 -17.45 -1.72
N PHE A 457 2.35 -17.29 -0.41
CA PHE A 457 1.18 -17.77 0.33
C PHE A 457 0.45 -16.69 1.12
N ASN A 458 1.02 -15.47 1.19
CA ASN A 458 0.55 -14.41 2.08
C ASN A 458 0.43 -14.88 3.56
N VAL A 459 1.36 -15.74 3.97
CA VAL A 459 1.45 -16.27 5.33
C VAL A 459 2.69 -15.71 5.98
N ARG A 460 2.53 -15.12 7.17
CA ARG A 460 3.66 -14.66 7.97
C ARG A 460 4.16 -15.81 8.84
N VAL A 461 5.37 -16.27 8.55
CA VAL A 461 6.12 -17.13 9.45
C VAL A 461 6.88 -16.23 10.42
N ARG A 462 6.92 -16.58 11.73
CA ARG A 462 7.71 -15.83 12.70
C ARG A 462 9.16 -15.78 12.23
N ALA A 463 9.79 -14.60 12.30
CA ALA A 463 11.20 -14.50 12.01
C ALA A 463 12.02 -15.11 13.15
N PHE A 464 13.22 -15.61 12.85
CA PHE A 464 14.15 -16.17 13.86
C PHE A 464 14.39 -15.18 15.01
N GLU A 465 14.57 -13.91 14.68
CA GLU A 465 14.79 -12.82 15.64
C GLU A 465 13.62 -12.58 16.60
N ASP A 466 12.40 -12.94 16.22
CA ASP A 466 11.20 -12.81 17.08
C ASP A 466 11.18 -13.90 18.17
N VAL A 467 11.98 -14.96 17.97
CA VAL A 467 12.11 -16.08 18.90
C VAL A 467 13.31 -15.89 19.83
N VAL A 468 14.46 -15.48 19.27
CA VAL A 468 15.70 -15.33 20.03
C VAL A 468 15.95 -13.92 20.59
N GLY A 469 15.19 -12.90 20.09
CA GLY A 469 15.40 -11.49 20.42
C GLY A 469 16.39 -10.80 19.47
N LYS A 470 16.62 -9.49 19.68
CA LYS A 470 17.48 -8.65 18.82
C LYS A 470 18.55 -7.91 19.63
N GLY A 471 19.75 -7.83 19.05
CA GLY A 471 20.85 -7.02 19.59
C GLY A 471 21.25 -7.44 21.01
N ARG A 472 21.24 -6.50 21.97
CA ARG A 472 21.67 -6.79 23.36
C ARG A 472 20.73 -7.74 24.15
N PHE A 473 19.58 -8.06 23.60
CA PHE A 473 18.60 -8.98 24.19
C PHE A 473 18.56 -10.32 23.44
N GLU A 474 19.44 -10.49 22.46
CA GLU A 474 19.57 -11.75 21.73
C GLU A 474 20.10 -12.84 22.67
N ARG A 475 19.38 -13.97 22.71
CA ARG A 475 19.72 -15.17 23.46
C ARG A 475 20.02 -16.32 22.51
N SER A 476 20.77 -17.32 23.00
CA SER A 476 20.98 -18.56 22.24
C SER A 476 19.62 -19.26 22.01
N PHE A 477 19.42 -19.88 20.85
CA PHE A 477 18.23 -20.70 20.60
C PHE A 477 18.08 -21.82 21.64
N ALA A 478 19.15 -22.29 22.21
CA ALA A 478 19.15 -23.25 23.33
C ALA A 478 18.38 -22.75 24.58
N GLU A 479 18.22 -21.44 24.74
CA GLU A 479 17.53 -20.82 25.87
C GLU A 479 16.03 -20.53 25.56
N VAL A 480 15.58 -20.84 24.34
CA VAL A 480 14.17 -20.75 23.95
C VAL A 480 13.40 -21.91 24.59
N ALA A 481 12.19 -21.63 25.10
CA ALA A 481 11.35 -22.69 25.65
C ALA A 481 11.00 -23.72 24.57
N VAL A 482 11.05 -25.01 24.90
CA VAL A 482 10.82 -26.10 23.93
C VAL A 482 9.51 -25.95 23.17
N ARG A 483 8.46 -25.44 23.82
CA ARG A 483 7.17 -25.20 23.18
C ARG A 483 7.23 -24.10 22.12
N ASP A 484 7.87 -22.99 22.45
CA ASP A 484 8.04 -21.87 21.50
C ASP A 484 8.94 -22.26 20.32
N ALA A 485 9.99 -23.05 20.59
CA ALA A 485 10.86 -23.62 19.56
C ALA A 485 10.07 -24.59 18.65
N ALA A 486 9.22 -25.44 19.22
CA ALA A 486 8.38 -26.36 18.46
C ALA A 486 7.40 -25.61 17.55
N ASP A 487 6.73 -24.59 18.07
CA ASP A 487 5.78 -23.78 17.30
C ASP A 487 6.46 -23.04 16.16
N TYR A 488 7.68 -22.55 16.37
CA TYR A 488 8.51 -21.90 15.33
C TYR A 488 9.01 -22.91 14.29
N CYS A 489 9.77 -23.92 14.69
CA CYS A 489 10.43 -24.86 13.76
C CYS A 489 9.44 -25.70 12.95
N CYS A 490 8.33 -26.12 13.56
CA CYS A 490 7.28 -26.84 12.84
C CYS A 490 6.58 -25.95 11.82
N ALA A 491 6.41 -24.65 12.10
CA ALA A 491 5.87 -23.70 11.13
C ALA A 491 6.84 -23.49 9.95
N VAL A 492 8.16 -23.41 10.22
CA VAL A 492 9.23 -23.34 9.22
C VAL A 492 9.18 -24.58 8.30
N SER A 493 9.17 -25.78 8.89
CA SER A 493 9.10 -27.04 8.14
C SER A 493 7.81 -27.18 7.34
N ALA A 494 6.65 -26.82 7.91
CA ALA A 494 5.36 -26.84 7.22
C ALA A 494 5.33 -25.84 6.05
N CYS A 495 5.92 -24.67 6.21
CA CYS A 495 6.06 -23.68 5.14
C CYS A 495 6.97 -24.19 4.02
N SER A 496 8.13 -24.78 4.35
CA SER A 496 9.05 -25.36 3.38
C SER A 496 8.39 -26.50 2.59
N LEU A 497 7.47 -27.25 3.21
CA LEU A 497 6.69 -28.29 2.53
C LEU A 497 5.74 -27.69 1.48
N ARG A 498 5.14 -26.54 1.76
CA ARG A 498 4.23 -25.83 0.82
C ARG A 498 4.98 -25.19 -0.34
N LEU A 499 6.25 -24.79 -0.14
CA LEU A 499 7.10 -24.16 -1.17
C LEU A 499 7.71 -25.19 -2.16
N ARG A 500 7.68 -26.47 -1.84
CA ARG A 500 8.11 -27.55 -2.69
C ARG A 500 7.15 -27.78 -3.84
#